data_ea5142330a2f016c0398ca4f2fd2c121
#
_entry.id   ea5142330a2f016c0398ca4f2fd2c121
#
_cell.length_a   1.000
_cell.length_b   1.000
_cell.length_c   1.000
_cell.angle_alpha   90.00
_cell.angle_beta   90.00
_cell.angle_gamma   90.00
#
_symmetry.space_group_name_H-M   'P 1'
#
loop_
_entity.id
_entity.type
_entity.pdbx_description
1 polymer ?
#
loop_
_entity_poly.entity_id
_entity_poly.type
_entity_poly.pdbx_seq_one_letter_code
_entity_poly.pdbx_strand_id
1 'polypeptide(L)'
;MWVEVVMNLISSLMMVVCVLVGVAFLTLMERKILGYIQIRKGPNKVGLIGIPQPFADAIKLFSKEQTYPVLSNYIMYYLCPVGGLMLSLLIWVVFPYLTFVFSFNLGLLFFLCCTSLGVYTVMIAGWSSNSNYALLGGLRAVAQTISYEVSLALILFSFVFFIDSYCLGMFFYYQEYVWLIMMSLPLGLVWFASCLAETNRTPFDFAEGESELVSGFNVEYSSGGFALIFMAEYASILFMSMLFCVMFLGCDVNTLGFFLKLVGLSFTFIWVRGTLPRFRYDKLMFLAWSSFLPLSLNFLIFYVGFKLLMVSSGI
;
A
#
# COMPACT_ATOMS: atom_id res chain seq x y z
N MET A 1 11.77 -22.95 -23.42
CA MET A 1 11.18 -23.33 -22.12
C MET A 1 12.14 -23.09 -20.95
N TRP A 2 13.29 -23.79 -20.80
CA TRP A 2 14.21 -23.54 -19.66
C TRP A 2 14.79 -22.12 -19.63
N VAL A 3 15.17 -21.56 -20.76
CA VAL A 3 15.70 -20.19 -20.87
C VAL A 3 14.63 -19.17 -20.44
N GLU A 4 13.39 -19.34 -20.85
CA GLU A 4 12.27 -18.47 -20.44
C GLU A 4 12.02 -18.53 -18.94
N VAL A 5 12.04 -19.72 -18.33
CA VAL A 5 11.89 -19.87 -16.87
C VAL A 5 13.02 -19.15 -16.13
N VAL A 6 14.28 -19.31 -16.60
CA VAL A 6 15.44 -18.64 -16.00
C VAL A 6 15.32 -17.11 -16.16
N MET A 7 14.92 -16.60 -17.32
CA MET A 7 14.73 -15.17 -17.55
C MET A 7 13.62 -14.59 -16.65
N ASN A 8 12.51 -15.31 -16.48
CA ASN A 8 11.42 -14.92 -15.60
C ASN A 8 11.84 -14.92 -14.12
N LEU A 9 12.67 -15.86 -13.69
CA LEU A 9 13.22 -15.87 -12.33
C LEU A 9 14.18 -14.68 -12.11
N ILE A 10 15.06 -14.40 -13.06
CA ILE A 10 15.99 -13.27 -12.95
C ILE A 10 15.21 -11.95 -12.91
N SER A 11 14.22 -11.77 -13.78
CA SER A 11 13.42 -10.54 -13.82
C SER A 11 12.60 -10.34 -12.54
N SER A 12 12.02 -11.40 -11.97
CA SER A 12 11.30 -11.33 -10.70
C SER A 12 12.23 -11.01 -9.52
N LEU A 13 13.44 -11.58 -9.48
CA LEU A 13 14.45 -11.23 -8.47
C LEU A 13 14.89 -9.76 -8.60
N MET A 14 15.15 -9.29 -9.80
CA MET A 14 15.51 -7.88 -10.04
C MET A 14 14.39 -6.94 -9.59
N MET A 15 13.12 -7.28 -9.86
CA MET A 15 11.97 -6.51 -9.38
C MET A 15 11.96 -6.40 -7.85
N VAL A 16 12.12 -7.51 -7.14
CA VAL A 16 12.15 -7.52 -5.66
C VAL A 16 13.27 -6.62 -5.13
N VAL A 17 14.48 -6.72 -5.70
CA VAL A 17 15.62 -5.88 -5.30
C VAL A 17 15.31 -4.40 -5.54
N CYS A 18 14.78 -4.03 -6.70
CA CYS A 18 14.43 -2.64 -7.02
C CYS A 18 13.36 -2.09 -6.07
N VAL A 19 12.34 -2.88 -5.72
CA VAL A 19 11.31 -2.47 -4.75
C VAL A 19 11.91 -2.24 -3.37
N LEU A 20 12.76 -3.14 -2.88
CA LEU A 20 13.42 -2.98 -1.58
C LEU A 20 14.34 -1.74 -1.51
N VAL A 21 15.05 -1.44 -2.60
CA VAL A 21 15.83 -0.19 -2.73
C VAL A 21 14.89 1.02 -2.73
N GLY A 22 13.77 0.96 -3.44
CA GLY A 22 12.72 1.99 -3.42
C GLY A 22 12.17 2.24 -2.01
N VAL A 23 11.90 1.19 -1.25
CA VAL A 23 11.47 1.24 0.16
C VAL A 23 12.53 1.97 1.02
N ALA A 24 13.80 1.63 0.85
CA ALA A 24 14.90 2.27 1.59
C ALA A 24 14.94 3.79 1.33
N PHE A 25 14.82 4.23 0.07
CA PHE A 25 14.82 5.65 -0.26
C PHE A 25 13.50 6.36 0.14
N LEU A 26 12.36 5.64 0.18
CA LEU A 26 11.12 6.20 0.69
C LEU A 26 11.24 6.58 2.17
N THR A 27 11.90 5.77 2.99
CA THR A 27 12.17 6.11 4.40
C THR A 27 13.03 7.35 4.56
N LEU A 28 14.03 7.55 3.68
CA LEU A 28 14.83 8.77 3.65
C LEU A 28 14.00 9.98 3.24
N MET A 29 13.18 9.83 2.20
CA MET A 29 12.28 10.88 1.72
C MET A 29 11.33 11.33 2.83
N GLU A 30 10.73 10.39 3.57
CA GLU A 30 9.86 10.69 4.69
C GLU A 30 10.54 11.52 5.77
N ARG A 31 11.72 11.12 6.23
CA ARG A 31 12.47 11.86 7.25
C ARG A 31 12.86 13.26 6.79
N LYS A 32 13.17 13.45 5.52
CA LYS A 32 13.48 14.77 4.96
C LYS A 32 12.26 15.66 4.87
N ILE A 33 11.15 15.14 4.32
CA ILE A 33 9.91 15.91 4.17
C ILE A 33 9.36 16.33 5.53
N LEU A 34 9.24 15.39 6.47
CA LEU A 34 8.81 15.70 7.84
C LEU A 34 9.77 16.69 8.54
N GLY A 35 11.08 16.58 8.26
CA GLY A 35 12.05 17.54 8.76
C GLY A 35 11.76 18.95 8.25
N TYR A 36 11.52 19.13 6.96
CA TYR A 36 11.19 20.43 6.37
C TYR A 36 9.85 20.99 6.87
N ILE A 37 8.83 20.15 7.03
CA ILE A 37 7.54 20.55 7.64
C ILE A 37 7.75 21.07 9.07
N GLN A 38 8.68 20.49 9.81
CA GLN A 38 9.04 20.91 11.18
C GLN A 38 10.13 22.01 11.24
N ILE A 39 10.40 22.67 10.11
CA ILE A 39 11.42 23.75 10.00
C ILE A 39 12.81 23.28 10.46
N ARG A 40 13.18 22.03 10.15
CA ARG A 40 14.50 21.45 10.40
C ARG A 40 15.00 20.68 9.19
N LYS A 41 16.31 20.48 9.11
CA LYS A 41 16.90 19.60 8.11
C LYS A 41 16.80 18.15 8.61
N GLY A 42 16.30 17.24 7.76
CA GLY A 42 16.36 15.81 8.02
C GLY A 42 17.81 15.28 8.02
N PRO A 43 18.03 13.95 7.87
CA PRO A 43 19.36 13.36 7.82
C PRO A 43 20.25 14.04 6.78
N ASN A 44 21.36 14.64 7.21
CA ASN A 44 22.25 15.43 6.33
C ASN A 44 23.73 15.11 6.54
N LYS A 45 24.13 14.48 7.67
CA LYS A 45 25.54 14.29 8.04
C LYS A 45 26.14 12.99 7.49
N VAL A 46 25.36 11.94 7.28
CA VAL A 46 25.87 10.64 6.82
C VAL A 46 26.11 10.67 5.33
N GLY A 47 27.38 10.56 4.92
CA GLY A 47 27.80 10.67 3.52
C GLY A 47 27.41 12.02 2.88
N LEU A 48 27.09 11.99 1.60
CA LEU A 48 26.59 13.17 0.89
C LEU A 48 25.07 13.29 1.13
N ILE A 49 24.66 14.35 1.82
CA ILE A 49 23.23 14.73 2.02
C ILE A 49 22.39 13.62 2.69
N GLY A 50 23.00 12.65 3.37
CA GLY A 50 22.29 11.59 4.07
C GLY A 50 21.84 10.42 3.20
N ILE A 51 22.30 10.29 1.95
CA ILE A 51 21.92 9.20 1.03
C ILE A 51 22.18 7.78 1.62
N PRO A 52 23.32 7.52 2.31
CA PRO A 52 23.56 6.20 2.92
C PRO A 52 22.78 5.91 4.21
N GLN A 53 22.00 6.86 4.73
CA GLN A 53 21.29 6.72 6.00
C GLN A 53 20.36 5.49 6.05
N PRO A 54 19.55 5.15 5.03
CA PRO A 54 18.69 3.97 5.08
C PRO A 54 19.47 2.66 5.24
N PHE A 55 20.63 2.57 4.61
CA PHE A 55 21.49 1.39 4.71
C PHE A 55 22.12 1.27 6.11
N ALA A 56 22.53 2.39 6.70
CA ALA A 56 23.01 2.43 8.08
C ALA A 56 21.94 1.98 9.09
N ASP A 57 20.69 2.43 8.87
CA ASP A 57 19.56 2.03 9.71
C ASP A 57 19.23 0.54 9.55
N ALA A 58 19.27 0.01 8.34
CA ALA A 58 19.06 -1.41 8.07
C ALA A 58 20.15 -2.26 8.76
N ILE A 59 21.42 -1.92 8.59
CA ILE A 59 22.54 -2.62 9.25
C ILE A 59 22.38 -2.58 10.76
N LYS A 60 22.02 -1.42 11.33
CA LYS A 60 21.79 -1.28 12.78
C LYS A 60 20.67 -2.19 13.26
N LEU A 61 19.55 -2.29 12.55
CA LEU A 61 18.43 -3.16 12.93
C LEU A 61 18.80 -4.63 12.83
N PHE A 62 19.49 -5.07 11.78
CA PHE A 62 19.90 -6.47 11.62
C PHE A 62 21.05 -6.90 12.55
N SER A 63 21.88 -5.97 13.00
CA SER A 63 22.95 -6.26 13.96
C SER A 63 22.48 -6.27 15.42
N LYS A 64 21.27 -5.77 15.70
CA LYS A 64 20.68 -5.74 17.04
C LYS A 64 20.23 -7.13 17.46
N GLU A 65 20.32 -7.43 18.76
CA GLU A 65 19.80 -8.67 19.33
C GLU A 65 18.27 -8.75 19.14
N GLN A 66 17.81 -9.92 18.75
CA GLN A 66 16.39 -10.19 18.58
C GLN A 66 15.82 -10.67 19.92
N THR A 67 14.89 -9.89 20.46
CA THR A 67 14.18 -10.24 21.70
C THR A 67 12.83 -10.84 21.35
N TYR A 68 12.40 -11.80 22.16
CA TYR A 68 11.07 -12.41 22.08
C TYR A 68 10.47 -12.55 23.49
N PRO A 69 9.19 -12.25 23.66
CA PRO A 69 8.53 -12.40 24.95
C PRO A 69 8.42 -13.87 25.34
N VAL A 70 8.66 -14.17 26.61
CA VAL A 70 8.60 -15.56 27.13
C VAL A 70 7.21 -16.19 26.96
N LEU A 71 6.15 -15.37 27.03
CA LEU A 71 4.75 -15.82 26.91
C LEU A 71 4.24 -15.81 25.47
N SER A 72 5.06 -15.49 24.48
CA SER A 72 4.62 -15.40 23.07
C SER A 72 4.53 -16.77 22.40
N ASN A 73 3.62 -16.88 21.41
CA ASN A 73 3.54 -18.03 20.51
C ASN A 73 4.68 -17.98 19.49
N TYR A 74 5.81 -18.58 19.81
CA TYR A 74 7.09 -18.49 19.11
C TYR A 74 6.99 -18.65 17.59
N ILE A 75 6.36 -19.70 17.08
CA ILE A 75 6.29 -20.02 15.65
C ILE A 75 5.55 -18.90 14.90
N MET A 76 4.35 -18.53 15.38
CA MET A 76 3.54 -17.48 14.72
C MET A 76 4.20 -16.12 14.85
N TYR A 77 4.86 -15.82 15.96
CA TYR A 77 5.56 -14.57 16.18
C TYR A 77 6.64 -14.30 15.12
N TYR A 78 7.36 -15.33 14.67
CA TYR A 78 8.36 -15.20 13.61
C TYR A 78 7.77 -15.27 12.20
N LEU A 79 6.73 -16.07 11.97
CA LEU A 79 6.13 -16.22 10.66
C LEU A 79 5.37 -14.97 10.19
N CYS A 80 4.74 -14.23 11.10
CA CYS A 80 3.92 -13.08 10.72
C CYS A 80 4.69 -11.95 10.02
N PRO A 81 5.83 -11.46 10.51
CA PRO A 81 6.61 -10.44 9.81
C PRO A 81 7.11 -10.91 8.44
N VAL A 82 7.53 -12.18 8.35
CA VAL A 82 7.97 -12.78 7.08
C VAL A 82 6.80 -12.87 6.10
N GLY A 83 5.64 -13.36 6.57
CA GLY A 83 4.43 -13.44 5.76
C GLY A 83 3.96 -12.08 5.25
N GLY A 84 3.98 -11.04 6.09
CA GLY A 84 3.64 -9.67 5.71
C GLY A 84 4.55 -9.12 4.61
N LEU A 85 5.87 -9.29 4.74
CA LEU A 85 6.81 -8.88 3.70
C LEU A 85 6.62 -9.69 2.41
N MET A 86 6.43 -10.99 2.50
CA MET A 86 6.20 -11.83 1.32
C MET A 86 4.94 -11.40 0.56
N LEU A 87 3.83 -11.15 1.25
CA LEU A 87 2.60 -10.68 0.62
C LEU A 87 2.79 -9.31 -0.04
N SER A 88 3.43 -8.37 0.64
CA SER A 88 3.68 -7.03 0.07
C SER A 88 4.58 -7.04 -1.17
N LEU A 89 5.50 -8.00 -1.27
CA LEU A 89 6.34 -8.20 -2.47
C LEU A 89 5.60 -8.97 -3.56
N LEU A 90 4.76 -9.94 -3.21
CA LEU A 90 3.96 -10.70 -4.19
C LEU A 90 2.99 -9.80 -4.97
N ILE A 91 2.43 -8.79 -4.34
CA ILE A 91 1.53 -7.84 -5.02
C ILE A 91 2.23 -7.15 -6.20
N TRP A 92 3.54 -6.90 -6.13
CA TRP A 92 4.31 -6.25 -7.20
C TRP A 92 4.42 -7.07 -8.49
N VAL A 93 4.12 -8.35 -8.46
CA VAL A 93 4.09 -9.22 -9.65
C VAL A 93 2.98 -8.79 -10.64
N VAL A 94 1.95 -8.07 -10.14
CA VAL A 94 0.84 -7.55 -10.97
C VAL A 94 1.24 -6.30 -11.77
N PHE A 95 2.41 -5.71 -11.52
CA PHE A 95 2.87 -4.52 -12.20
C PHE A 95 2.89 -4.73 -13.73
N PRO A 96 2.28 -3.81 -14.52
CA PRO A 96 2.19 -3.94 -15.96
C PRO A 96 3.55 -3.62 -16.64
N TYR A 97 4.43 -4.63 -16.70
CA TYR A 97 5.71 -4.50 -17.43
C TYR A 97 5.51 -4.46 -18.92
N LEU A 98 6.43 -3.81 -19.63
CA LEU A 98 6.50 -3.76 -21.09
C LEU A 98 6.62 -5.14 -21.74
N THR A 99 7.49 -5.96 -21.17
CA THR A 99 7.64 -7.36 -21.50
C THR A 99 6.95 -8.15 -20.40
N PHE A 100 5.85 -8.81 -20.74
CA PHE A 100 5.08 -9.60 -19.79
C PHE A 100 5.95 -10.70 -19.19
N VAL A 101 6.47 -10.48 -17.99
CA VAL A 101 7.13 -11.53 -17.21
C VAL A 101 6.07 -12.56 -16.79
N PHE A 102 4.92 -12.08 -16.36
CA PHE A 102 3.72 -12.88 -16.08
C PHE A 102 2.51 -12.14 -16.65
N SER A 103 1.73 -12.81 -17.49
CA SER A 103 0.45 -12.27 -18.01
C SER A 103 -0.66 -12.54 -16.99
N PHE A 104 -0.92 -11.56 -16.12
CA PHE A 104 -2.03 -11.65 -15.18
C PHE A 104 -3.32 -11.07 -15.80
N ASN A 105 -4.16 -11.93 -16.39
CA ASN A 105 -5.47 -11.51 -16.89
C ASN A 105 -6.40 -11.04 -15.75
N LEU A 106 -6.25 -11.60 -14.54
CA LEU A 106 -7.04 -11.29 -13.35
C LEU A 106 -6.22 -10.52 -12.30
N GLY A 107 -5.35 -9.60 -12.73
CA GLY A 107 -4.41 -8.91 -11.85
C GLY A 107 -5.08 -8.15 -10.70
N LEU A 108 -6.20 -7.44 -10.96
CA LEU A 108 -6.95 -6.73 -9.92
C LEU A 108 -7.56 -7.66 -8.87
N LEU A 109 -8.04 -8.84 -9.27
CA LEU A 109 -8.55 -9.83 -8.30
C LEU A 109 -7.43 -10.41 -7.45
N PHE A 110 -6.27 -10.69 -8.05
CA PHE A 110 -5.09 -11.13 -7.31
C PHE A 110 -4.64 -10.08 -6.28
N PHE A 111 -4.68 -8.81 -6.65
CA PHE A 111 -4.41 -7.71 -5.72
C PHE A 111 -5.36 -7.75 -4.52
N LEU A 112 -6.69 -7.85 -4.72
CA LEU A 112 -7.66 -7.94 -3.64
C LEU A 112 -7.44 -9.18 -2.75
N CYS A 113 -7.06 -10.31 -3.32
CA CYS A 113 -6.71 -11.51 -2.54
C CYS A 113 -5.49 -11.28 -1.65
N CYS A 114 -4.46 -10.59 -2.16
CA CYS A 114 -3.25 -10.32 -1.39
C CYS A 114 -3.49 -9.31 -0.27
N THR A 115 -4.31 -8.27 -0.49
CA THR A 115 -4.65 -7.28 0.54
C THR A 115 -5.44 -7.93 1.67
N SER A 116 -6.44 -8.76 1.36
CA SER A 116 -7.22 -9.49 2.36
C SER A 116 -6.37 -10.46 3.21
N LEU A 117 -5.39 -11.12 2.59
CA LEU A 117 -4.42 -11.95 3.34
C LEU A 117 -3.50 -11.12 4.23
N GLY A 118 -3.16 -9.90 3.81
CA GLY A 118 -2.34 -8.95 4.59
C GLY A 118 -2.94 -8.64 5.96
N VAL A 119 -4.26 -8.56 6.06
CA VAL A 119 -4.98 -8.31 7.32
C VAL A 119 -4.68 -9.39 8.36
N TYR A 120 -4.64 -10.66 7.94
CA TYR A 120 -4.36 -11.77 8.84
C TYR A 120 -2.94 -11.72 9.40
N THR A 121 -1.96 -11.26 8.63
CA THR A 121 -0.58 -11.17 9.13
C THR A 121 -0.46 -10.17 10.28
N VAL A 122 -1.15 -9.03 10.20
CA VAL A 122 -1.19 -8.02 11.28
C VAL A 122 -1.96 -8.53 12.49
N MET A 123 -3.11 -9.19 12.28
CA MET A 123 -3.91 -9.77 13.35
C MET A 123 -3.14 -10.83 14.14
N ILE A 124 -2.51 -11.77 13.44
CA ILE A 124 -1.78 -12.87 14.07
C ILE A 124 -0.50 -12.33 14.75
N ALA A 125 0.13 -11.28 14.20
CA ALA A 125 1.26 -10.61 14.85
C ALA A 125 0.86 -10.03 16.22
N GLY A 126 -0.28 -9.33 16.29
CA GLY A 126 -0.81 -8.82 17.55
C GLY A 126 -1.21 -9.93 18.54
N TRP A 127 -1.83 -11.00 18.05
CA TRP A 127 -2.24 -12.13 18.90
C TRP A 127 -1.05 -12.95 19.42
N SER A 128 -0.07 -13.21 18.56
CA SER A 128 1.09 -14.06 18.92
C SER A 128 2.00 -13.45 19.97
N SER A 129 2.04 -12.12 20.09
CA SER A 129 2.80 -11.40 21.09
C SER A 129 2.26 -11.56 22.52
N ASN A 130 1.00 -12.00 22.67
CA ASN A 130 0.30 -12.24 23.92
C ASN A 130 0.32 -11.05 24.90
N SER A 131 0.31 -9.83 24.38
CA SER A 131 0.18 -8.60 25.16
C SER A 131 -1.18 -7.93 24.91
N ASN A 132 -1.81 -7.37 25.95
CA ASN A 132 -3.14 -6.78 25.85
C ASN A 132 -3.20 -5.60 24.86
N TYR A 133 -2.17 -4.76 24.84
CA TYR A 133 -2.10 -3.63 23.93
C TYR A 133 -1.89 -4.04 22.46
N ALA A 134 -1.06 -5.04 22.23
CA ALA A 134 -0.84 -5.56 20.89
C ALA A 134 -2.10 -6.25 20.32
N LEU A 135 -2.82 -6.99 21.15
CA LEU A 135 -4.08 -7.60 20.75
C LEU A 135 -5.14 -6.55 20.40
N LEU A 136 -5.28 -5.50 21.21
CA LEU A 136 -6.19 -4.38 20.91
C LEU A 136 -5.79 -3.64 19.63
N GLY A 137 -4.49 -3.38 19.41
CA GLY A 137 -3.97 -2.78 18.19
C GLY A 137 -4.27 -3.62 16.95
N GLY A 138 -4.03 -4.93 17.03
CA GLY A 138 -4.33 -5.88 15.95
C GLY A 138 -5.83 -5.94 15.61
N LEU A 139 -6.72 -6.02 16.61
CA LEU A 139 -8.17 -6.03 16.38
C LEU A 139 -8.69 -4.73 15.76
N ARG A 140 -8.17 -3.57 16.17
CA ARG A 140 -8.52 -2.27 15.56
C ARG A 140 -8.07 -2.20 14.10
N ALA A 141 -6.85 -2.68 13.80
CA ALA A 141 -6.34 -2.76 12.44
C ALA A 141 -7.22 -3.61 11.54
N VAL A 142 -7.62 -4.80 12.00
CA VAL A 142 -8.50 -5.71 11.26
C VAL A 142 -9.86 -5.06 10.96
N ALA A 143 -10.49 -4.46 11.97
CA ALA A 143 -11.78 -3.81 11.78
C ALA A 143 -11.69 -2.63 10.79
N GLN A 144 -10.60 -1.86 10.83
CA GLN A 144 -10.32 -0.79 9.89
C GLN A 144 -10.17 -1.32 8.46
N THR A 145 -9.27 -2.25 8.22
CA THR A 145 -8.96 -2.75 6.89
C THR A 145 -10.16 -3.43 6.26
N ILE A 146 -10.89 -4.31 6.97
CA ILE A 146 -12.10 -4.95 6.44
C ILE A 146 -13.16 -3.91 6.03
N SER A 147 -13.35 -2.85 6.82
CA SER A 147 -14.36 -1.81 6.49
C SER A 147 -14.00 -1.02 5.24
N TYR A 148 -12.72 -0.72 5.02
CA TYR A 148 -12.26 0.01 3.84
C TYR A 148 -12.09 -0.86 2.60
N GLU A 149 -11.75 -2.14 2.77
CA GLU A 149 -11.61 -3.10 1.68
C GLU A 149 -12.91 -3.24 0.87
N VAL A 150 -14.06 -3.18 1.52
CA VAL A 150 -15.37 -3.20 0.83
C VAL A 150 -15.52 -1.99 -0.12
N SER A 151 -15.24 -0.78 0.35
CA SER A 151 -15.34 0.41 -0.49
C SER A 151 -14.29 0.42 -1.60
N LEU A 152 -13.08 -0.05 -1.31
CA LEU A 152 -11.98 -0.20 -2.26
C LEU A 152 -12.36 -1.17 -3.39
N ALA A 153 -12.93 -2.33 -3.06
CA ALA A 153 -13.39 -3.30 -4.06
C ALA A 153 -14.49 -2.72 -4.96
N LEU A 154 -15.46 -1.98 -4.41
CA LEU A 154 -16.54 -1.35 -5.20
C LEU A 154 -15.99 -0.30 -6.17
N ILE A 155 -14.99 0.49 -5.74
CA ILE A 155 -14.33 1.46 -6.62
C ILE A 155 -13.59 0.73 -7.75
N LEU A 156 -12.86 -0.35 -7.46
CA LEU A 156 -12.21 -1.17 -8.48
C LEU A 156 -13.22 -1.72 -9.48
N PHE A 157 -14.31 -2.30 -9.00
CA PHE A 157 -15.33 -2.86 -9.88
C PHE A 157 -15.99 -1.80 -10.76
N SER A 158 -16.15 -0.56 -10.30
CA SER A 158 -16.67 0.52 -11.14
C SER A 158 -15.80 0.76 -12.37
N PHE A 159 -14.47 0.75 -12.23
CA PHE A 159 -13.53 0.87 -13.35
C PHE A 159 -13.43 -0.40 -14.19
N VAL A 160 -13.47 -1.58 -13.57
CA VAL A 160 -13.47 -2.86 -14.29
C VAL A 160 -14.69 -2.94 -15.24
N PHE A 161 -15.88 -2.54 -14.78
CA PHE A 161 -17.07 -2.49 -15.64
C PHE A 161 -16.94 -1.47 -16.77
N PHE A 162 -16.25 -0.37 -16.54
CA PHE A 162 -16.00 0.62 -17.59
C PHE A 162 -15.04 0.11 -18.68
N ILE A 163 -13.97 -0.61 -18.26
CA ILE A 163 -12.88 -1.08 -19.12
C ILE A 163 -13.12 -2.49 -19.67
N ASP A 164 -14.04 -3.28 -19.06
CA ASP A 164 -14.33 -4.69 -19.37
C ASP A 164 -13.11 -5.63 -19.17
N SER A 165 -12.19 -5.28 -18.29
CA SER A 165 -11.01 -6.12 -18.03
C SER A 165 -10.49 -5.98 -16.60
N TYR A 166 -9.95 -7.08 -16.07
CA TYR A 166 -9.26 -7.11 -14.78
C TYR A 166 -7.74 -6.91 -14.91
N CYS A 167 -7.24 -6.77 -16.13
CA CYS A 167 -5.83 -6.58 -16.40
C CYS A 167 -5.43 -5.11 -16.30
N LEU A 168 -4.39 -4.80 -15.50
CA LEU A 168 -3.89 -3.43 -15.34
C LEU A 168 -3.35 -2.83 -16.65
N GLY A 169 -2.81 -3.64 -17.54
CA GLY A 169 -2.31 -3.16 -18.83
C GLY A 169 -3.39 -2.56 -19.73
N MET A 170 -4.65 -2.97 -19.58
CA MET A 170 -5.75 -2.43 -20.37
C MET A 170 -6.11 -0.98 -20.01
N PHE A 171 -5.79 -0.56 -18.78
CA PHE A 171 -5.99 0.85 -18.37
C PHE A 171 -5.19 1.84 -19.20
N PHE A 172 -4.06 1.42 -19.77
CA PHE A 172 -3.25 2.24 -20.66
C PHE A 172 -4.04 2.68 -21.90
N TYR A 173 -4.71 1.75 -22.59
CA TYR A 173 -5.45 2.03 -23.81
C TYR A 173 -6.64 2.99 -23.59
N TYR A 174 -7.33 2.87 -22.45
CA TYR A 174 -8.47 3.73 -22.13
C TYR A 174 -8.07 5.12 -21.63
N GLN A 175 -6.83 5.31 -21.22
CA GLN A 175 -6.32 6.60 -20.70
C GLN A 175 -5.34 7.28 -21.66
N GLU A 176 -5.26 6.87 -22.91
CA GLU A 176 -4.36 7.45 -23.90
C GLU A 176 -4.62 8.95 -24.12
N TYR A 177 -5.89 9.35 -24.18
CA TYR A 177 -6.29 10.74 -24.45
C TYR A 177 -6.70 11.51 -23.20
N VAL A 178 -7.41 10.88 -22.29
CA VAL A 178 -7.98 11.52 -21.10
C VAL A 178 -7.72 10.68 -19.84
N TRP A 179 -7.21 11.30 -18.82
CA TRP A 179 -7.03 10.63 -17.53
C TRP A 179 -8.37 10.40 -16.85
N LEU A 180 -8.59 9.22 -16.30
CA LEU A 180 -9.83 8.85 -15.62
C LEU A 180 -10.14 9.72 -14.39
N ILE A 181 -9.13 10.34 -13.77
CA ILE A 181 -9.34 11.26 -12.65
C ILE A 181 -10.24 12.45 -13.03
N MET A 182 -10.18 12.92 -14.29
CA MET A 182 -11.01 14.04 -14.74
C MET A 182 -12.50 13.69 -14.76
N MET A 183 -12.82 12.43 -15.06
CA MET A 183 -14.20 11.94 -15.09
C MET A 183 -14.70 11.49 -13.72
N SER A 184 -13.79 11.10 -12.81
CA SER A 184 -14.12 10.44 -11.54
C SER A 184 -13.39 11.06 -10.35
N LEU A 185 -13.24 12.38 -10.29
CA LEU A 185 -12.51 13.06 -9.22
C LEU A 185 -13.00 12.68 -7.82
N PRO A 186 -14.31 12.64 -7.49
CA PRO A 186 -14.75 12.23 -6.16
C PRO A 186 -14.33 10.79 -5.80
N LEU A 187 -14.40 9.90 -6.80
CA LEU A 187 -13.98 8.50 -6.63
C LEU A 187 -12.47 8.39 -6.36
N GLY A 188 -11.66 9.20 -7.06
CA GLY A 188 -10.22 9.29 -6.85
C GLY A 188 -9.85 9.77 -5.44
N LEU A 189 -10.60 10.73 -4.88
CA LEU A 189 -10.39 11.18 -3.50
C LEU A 189 -10.73 10.10 -2.47
N VAL A 190 -11.85 9.38 -2.67
CA VAL A 190 -12.21 8.25 -1.79
C VAL A 190 -11.20 7.12 -1.93
N TRP A 191 -10.73 6.83 -3.14
CA TRP A 191 -9.67 5.86 -3.36
C TRP A 191 -8.38 6.23 -2.62
N PHE A 192 -7.96 7.48 -2.68
CA PHE A 192 -6.78 7.93 -1.94
C PHE A 192 -6.95 7.77 -0.42
N ALA A 193 -8.13 8.10 0.12
CA ALA A 193 -8.43 7.89 1.54
C ALA A 193 -8.44 6.40 1.90
N SER A 194 -8.99 5.51 1.05
CA SER A 194 -8.96 4.06 1.28
C SER A 194 -7.54 3.50 1.21
N CYS A 195 -6.68 4.01 0.32
CA CYS A 195 -5.27 3.63 0.28
C CYS A 195 -4.52 4.02 1.57
N LEU A 196 -4.80 5.20 2.16
CA LEU A 196 -4.24 5.60 3.45
C LEU A 196 -4.70 4.68 4.59
N ALA A 197 -5.95 4.26 4.57
CA ALA A 197 -6.51 3.35 5.57
C ALA A 197 -5.93 1.94 5.44
N GLU A 198 -5.74 1.44 4.22
CA GLU A 198 -5.15 0.13 3.94
C GLU A 198 -3.68 0.05 4.37
N THR A 199 -2.93 1.12 4.17
CA THR A 199 -1.51 1.20 4.57
C THR A 199 -1.31 1.56 6.04
N ASN A 200 -2.39 1.66 6.83
CA ASN A 200 -2.35 2.03 8.26
C ASN A 200 -1.53 3.30 8.55
N ARG A 201 -1.62 4.30 7.67
CA ARG A 201 -0.89 5.57 7.85
C ARG A 201 -1.80 6.68 8.35
N THR A 202 -1.22 7.63 9.07
CA THR A 202 -1.94 8.81 9.54
C THR A 202 -2.61 9.53 8.35
N PRO A 203 -3.89 9.92 8.47
CA PRO A 203 -4.69 10.09 9.68
C PRO A 203 -5.35 8.81 10.22
N PHE A 204 -5.19 7.65 9.59
CA PHE A 204 -5.89 6.38 9.90
C PHE A 204 -4.97 5.32 10.54
N ASP A 205 -4.01 5.76 11.32
CA ASP A 205 -3.02 4.92 12.00
C ASP A 205 -3.55 4.41 13.36
N PHE A 206 -4.46 3.42 13.32
CA PHE A 206 -5.00 2.80 14.52
C PHE A 206 -4.28 1.51 14.93
N ALA A 207 -3.55 0.93 13.99
CA ALA A 207 -2.73 -0.25 14.23
C ALA A 207 -1.57 0.03 15.18
N GLU A 208 -0.89 1.15 14.98
CA GLU A 208 0.22 1.60 15.82
C GLU A 208 -0.28 2.44 17.01
N GLY A 209 -1.14 3.40 16.75
CA GLY A 209 -1.83 4.19 17.76
C GLY A 209 -0.93 4.73 18.89
N GLU A 210 0.27 5.30 18.56
CA GLU A 210 1.29 5.69 19.56
C GLU A 210 0.75 6.44 20.77
N SER A 211 -0.26 7.30 20.59
CA SER A 211 -0.84 8.08 21.67
C SER A 211 -1.77 7.28 22.59
N GLU A 212 -2.30 6.13 22.13
CA GLU A 212 -3.28 5.32 22.86
C GLU A 212 -2.73 3.97 23.29
N LEU A 213 -1.90 3.33 22.45
CA LEU A 213 -1.47 1.95 22.58
C LEU A 213 0.07 1.78 22.66
N VAL A 214 0.83 2.87 22.82
CA VAL A 214 2.29 2.95 22.84
C VAL A 214 2.89 2.72 21.45
N SER A 215 2.80 1.52 20.88
CA SER A 215 3.12 1.18 19.49
C SER A 215 2.22 0.08 18.94
N GLY A 216 1.06 -0.13 19.56
CA GLY A 216 0.03 -1.04 19.09
C GLY A 216 0.52 -2.48 18.92
N PHE A 217 0.33 -3.06 17.73
CA PHE A 217 0.72 -4.45 17.46
C PHE A 217 2.24 -4.67 17.42
N ASN A 218 3.03 -3.59 17.23
CA ASN A 218 4.50 -3.66 17.11
C ASN A 218 5.23 -3.59 18.47
N VAL A 219 4.53 -3.43 19.61
CA VAL A 219 5.13 -3.19 20.94
C VAL A 219 6.24 -4.19 21.28
N GLU A 220 5.99 -5.47 21.02
CA GLU A 220 6.90 -6.55 21.40
C GLU A 220 7.95 -6.89 20.33
N TYR A 221 7.78 -6.37 19.09
CA TYR A 221 8.70 -6.66 18.01
C TYR A 221 9.98 -5.83 18.11
N SER A 222 11.12 -6.47 17.94
CA SER A 222 12.44 -5.82 17.94
C SER A 222 13.27 -6.26 16.74
N SER A 223 14.36 -5.55 16.48
CA SER A 223 15.40 -5.95 15.53
C SER A 223 14.86 -6.34 14.14
N GLY A 224 15.11 -7.57 13.71
CA GLY A 224 14.73 -8.07 12.38
C GLY A 224 13.23 -8.14 12.15
N GLY A 225 12.43 -8.62 13.13
CA GLY A 225 10.97 -8.67 12.99
C GLY A 225 10.34 -7.29 12.77
N PHE A 226 10.79 -6.29 13.53
CA PHE A 226 10.39 -4.90 13.35
C PHE A 226 10.78 -4.36 11.96
N ALA A 227 12.02 -4.64 11.50
CA ALA A 227 12.46 -4.22 10.19
C ALA A 227 11.61 -4.81 9.06
N LEU A 228 11.24 -6.10 9.15
CA LEU A 228 10.42 -6.79 8.14
C LEU A 228 9.01 -6.18 8.05
N ILE A 229 8.38 -5.89 9.20
CA ILE A 229 7.04 -5.25 9.25
C ILE A 229 7.09 -3.87 8.59
N PHE A 230 8.04 -3.01 8.96
CA PHE A 230 8.16 -1.69 8.36
C PHE A 230 8.48 -1.74 6.87
N MET A 231 9.34 -2.66 6.42
CA MET A 231 9.59 -2.84 4.99
C MET A 231 8.32 -3.24 4.24
N ALA A 232 7.48 -4.10 4.83
CA ALA A 232 6.20 -4.49 4.23
C ALA A 232 5.25 -3.30 4.09
N GLU A 233 5.12 -2.46 5.12
CA GLU A 233 4.27 -1.26 5.08
C GLU A 233 4.74 -0.23 4.04
N TYR A 234 6.03 0.04 3.96
CA TYR A 234 6.55 0.96 2.95
C TYR A 234 6.45 0.39 1.53
N ALA A 235 6.59 -0.92 1.36
CA ALA A 235 6.36 -1.58 0.07
C ALA A 235 4.90 -1.47 -0.37
N SER A 236 3.94 -1.60 0.57
CA SER A 236 2.52 -1.40 0.28
C SER A 236 2.19 0.04 -0.10
N ILE A 237 2.80 1.05 0.54
CA ILE A 237 2.62 2.47 0.17
C ILE A 237 3.08 2.73 -1.27
N LEU A 238 4.27 2.23 -1.64
CA LEU A 238 4.76 2.35 -3.01
C LEU A 238 3.81 1.67 -4.00
N PHE A 239 3.32 0.49 -3.67
CA PHE A 239 2.37 -0.22 -4.52
C PHE A 239 1.05 0.54 -4.68
N MET A 240 0.46 1.06 -3.60
CA MET A 240 -0.78 1.85 -3.65
C MET A 240 -0.60 3.15 -4.44
N SER A 241 0.56 3.79 -4.33
CA SER A 241 0.88 4.97 -5.16
C SER A 241 1.00 4.60 -6.64
N MET A 242 1.58 3.46 -6.96
CA MET A 242 1.65 2.92 -8.32
C MET A 242 0.26 2.61 -8.87
N LEU A 243 -0.56 1.91 -8.10
CA LEU A 243 -1.92 1.54 -8.51
C LEU A 243 -2.80 2.79 -8.74
N PHE A 244 -2.66 3.82 -7.90
CA PHE A 244 -3.32 5.11 -8.13
C PHE A 244 -2.88 5.75 -9.46
N CYS A 245 -1.59 5.74 -9.79
CA CYS A 245 -1.09 6.25 -11.07
C CYS A 245 -1.72 5.51 -12.24
N VAL A 246 -1.72 4.18 -12.17
CA VAL A 246 -2.26 3.33 -13.25
C VAL A 246 -3.75 3.55 -13.46
N MET A 247 -4.52 3.65 -12.38
CA MET A 247 -5.98 3.75 -12.46
C MET A 247 -6.48 5.15 -12.83
N PHE A 248 -5.82 6.20 -12.36
CA PHE A 248 -6.36 7.56 -12.43
C PHE A 248 -5.54 8.54 -13.28
N LEU A 249 -4.21 8.39 -13.35
CA LEU A 249 -3.30 9.38 -13.93
C LEU A 249 -2.66 8.94 -15.25
N GLY A 250 -3.10 7.84 -15.81
CA GLY A 250 -2.52 7.27 -17.02
C GLY A 250 -1.37 6.31 -16.78
N CYS A 251 -1.45 5.15 -17.41
CA CYS A 251 -0.57 3.99 -17.20
C CYS A 251 0.61 3.96 -18.19
N ASP A 252 1.14 5.08 -18.65
CA ASP A 252 2.27 5.06 -19.58
C ASP A 252 3.58 4.75 -18.85
N VAL A 253 3.80 3.47 -18.57
CA VAL A 253 4.96 2.94 -17.83
C VAL A 253 6.30 3.22 -18.52
N ASN A 254 6.28 3.48 -19.84
CA ASN A 254 7.50 3.71 -20.64
C ASN A 254 8.09 5.09 -20.44
N THR A 255 7.32 6.03 -19.92
CA THR A 255 7.73 7.42 -19.79
C THR A 255 8.28 7.71 -18.41
N LEU A 256 9.29 8.60 -18.34
CA LEU A 256 9.74 9.16 -17.06
C LEU A 256 8.61 9.86 -16.30
N GLY A 257 7.58 10.34 -17.03
CA GLY A 257 6.40 10.96 -16.45
C GLY A 257 5.64 10.06 -15.49
N PHE A 258 5.56 8.76 -15.76
CA PHE A 258 4.92 7.80 -14.84
C PHE A 258 5.65 7.72 -13.50
N PHE A 259 6.98 7.59 -13.54
CA PHE A 259 7.79 7.51 -12.31
C PHE A 259 7.74 8.81 -11.51
N LEU A 260 7.69 9.98 -12.18
CA LEU A 260 7.51 11.26 -11.50
C LEU A 260 6.13 11.37 -10.82
N LYS A 261 5.05 10.89 -11.46
CA LYS A 261 3.72 10.79 -10.84
C LYS A 261 3.73 9.89 -9.62
N LEU A 262 4.39 8.72 -9.71
CA LEU A 262 4.52 7.77 -8.61
C LEU A 262 5.24 8.40 -7.41
N VAL A 263 6.38 9.07 -7.64
CA VAL A 263 7.11 9.79 -6.59
C VAL A 263 6.28 10.94 -6.04
N GLY A 264 5.55 11.67 -6.87
CA GLY A 264 4.65 12.74 -6.46
C GLY A 264 3.54 12.23 -5.54
N LEU A 265 2.93 11.08 -5.86
CA LEU A 265 1.92 10.47 -5.00
C LEU A 265 2.51 9.94 -3.68
N SER A 266 3.64 9.27 -3.72
CA SER A 266 4.31 8.85 -2.48
C SER A 266 4.69 10.05 -1.59
N PHE A 267 5.04 11.19 -2.21
CA PHE A 267 5.20 12.46 -1.50
C PHE A 267 3.88 12.92 -0.86
N THR A 268 2.73 12.82 -1.56
CA THR A 268 1.42 13.22 -0.98
C THR A 268 1.03 12.37 0.22
N PHE A 269 1.33 11.06 0.23
CA PHE A 269 1.15 10.20 1.41
C PHE A 269 1.91 10.74 2.64
N ILE A 270 3.16 11.12 2.44
CA ILE A 270 4.00 11.67 3.51
C ILE A 270 3.51 13.06 3.93
N TRP A 271 3.11 13.89 2.97
CA TRP A 271 2.61 15.24 3.24
C TRP A 271 1.34 15.20 4.08
N VAL A 272 0.39 14.34 3.74
CA VAL A 272 -0.83 14.10 4.52
C VAL A 272 -0.49 13.65 5.94
N ARG A 273 0.48 12.76 6.09
CA ARG A 273 0.98 12.34 7.41
C ARG A 273 1.48 13.51 8.26
N GLY A 274 2.17 14.45 7.65
CA GLY A 274 2.74 15.60 8.37
C GLY A 274 1.75 16.73 8.68
N THR A 275 0.63 16.80 7.98
CA THR A 275 -0.33 17.92 8.07
C THR A 275 -1.61 17.60 8.81
N LEU A 276 -2.14 16.37 8.65
CA LEU A 276 -3.42 15.98 9.25
C LEU A 276 -3.23 15.34 10.63
N PRO A 277 -4.11 15.68 11.60
CA PRO A 277 -4.15 14.99 12.88
C PRO A 277 -4.77 13.58 12.70
N ARG A 278 -4.57 12.71 13.70
CA ARG A 278 -5.17 11.39 13.73
C ARG A 278 -6.68 11.47 13.96
N PHE A 279 -7.45 10.66 13.24
CA PHE A 279 -8.87 10.50 13.47
C PHE A 279 -9.14 9.67 14.74
N ARG A 280 -10.35 9.80 15.29
CA ARG A 280 -10.86 8.88 16.30
C ARG A 280 -11.49 7.66 15.61
N TYR A 281 -11.30 6.46 16.17
CA TYR A 281 -11.75 5.20 15.61
C TYR A 281 -13.25 5.20 15.22
N ASP A 282 -14.13 5.68 16.12
CA ASP A 282 -15.59 5.74 15.87
C ASP A 282 -15.92 6.57 14.62
N LYS A 283 -15.27 7.74 14.48
CA LYS A 283 -15.50 8.64 13.33
C LYS A 283 -15.01 8.03 12.02
N LEU A 284 -13.93 7.26 12.08
CA LEU A 284 -13.40 6.57 10.91
C LEU A 284 -14.37 5.48 10.42
N MET A 285 -14.89 4.65 11.33
CA MET A 285 -15.86 3.60 10.98
C MET A 285 -17.15 4.21 10.41
N PHE A 286 -17.62 5.30 11.02
CA PHE A 286 -18.78 6.04 10.50
C PHE A 286 -18.51 6.56 9.08
N LEU A 287 -17.35 7.12 8.81
CA LEU A 287 -16.97 7.66 7.49
C LEU A 287 -16.93 6.55 6.44
N ALA A 288 -16.38 5.37 6.76
CA ALA A 288 -16.33 4.25 5.83
C ALA A 288 -17.73 3.77 5.42
N TRP A 289 -18.61 3.53 6.40
CA TRP A 289 -19.93 2.95 6.16
C TRP A 289 -20.99 3.95 5.68
N SER A 290 -21.01 5.16 6.22
CA SER A 290 -22.06 6.15 5.91
C SER A 290 -21.74 7.04 4.71
N SER A 291 -20.46 7.25 4.36
CA SER A 291 -20.08 8.14 3.26
C SER A 291 -19.41 7.42 2.09
N PHE A 292 -18.37 6.63 2.33
CA PHE A 292 -17.60 6.03 1.25
C PHE A 292 -18.36 4.91 0.54
N LEU A 293 -19.03 4.04 1.30
CA LEU A 293 -19.78 2.94 0.73
C LEU A 293 -20.95 3.42 -0.15
N PRO A 294 -21.86 4.33 0.27
CA PRO A 294 -22.91 4.82 -0.61
C PRO A 294 -22.38 5.57 -1.83
N LEU A 295 -21.30 6.33 -1.68
CA LEU A 295 -20.68 7.04 -2.78
C LEU A 295 -20.13 6.06 -3.83
N SER A 296 -19.40 5.03 -3.40
CA SER A 296 -18.84 4.03 -4.32
C SER A 296 -19.92 3.22 -5.03
N LEU A 297 -21.04 2.88 -4.36
CA LEU A 297 -22.19 2.22 -4.97
C LEU A 297 -22.87 3.11 -6.02
N ASN A 298 -23.08 4.40 -5.74
CA ASN A 298 -23.67 5.33 -6.68
C ASN A 298 -22.83 5.46 -7.96
N PHE A 299 -21.52 5.58 -7.82
CA PHE A 299 -20.63 5.64 -8.98
C PHE A 299 -20.57 4.31 -9.74
N LEU A 300 -20.64 3.16 -9.08
CA LEU A 300 -20.72 1.86 -9.73
C LEU A 300 -21.97 1.79 -10.63
N ILE A 301 -23.14 2.14 -10.10
CA ILE A 301 -24.39 2.15 -10.88
C ILE A 301 -24.28 3.15 -12.04
N PHE A 302 -23.68 4.31 -11.80
CA PHE A 302 -23.47 5.33 -12.86
C PHE A 302 -22.60 4.78 -14.00
N TYR A 303 -21.45 4.15 -13.71
CA TYR A 303 -20.58 3.61 -14.76
C TYR A 303 -21.18 2.43 -15.51
N VAL A 304 -21.91 1.56 -14.81
CA VAL A 304 -22.66 0.48 -15.48
C VAL A 304 -23.71 1.07 -16.43
N GLY A 305 -24.50 2.05 -15.99
CA GLY A 305 -25.47 2.74 -16.82
C GLY A 305 -24.83 3.48 -18.01
N PHE A 306 -23.71 4.16 -17.77
CA PHE A 306 -22.98 4.85 -18.83
C PHE A 306 -22.43 3.87 -19.89
N LYS A 307 -21.88 2.73 -19.46
CA LYS A 307 -21.42 1.70 -20.39
C LYS A 307 -22.56 1.11 -21.24
N LEU A 308 -23.70 0.83 -20.62
CA LEU A 308 -24.89 0.35 -21.34
C LEU A 308 -25.36 1.34 -22.40
N LEU A 309 -25.33 2.66 -22.10
CA LEU A 309 -25.64 3.70 -23.05
C LEU A 309 -24.66 3.72 -24.22
N MET A 310 -23.34 3.60 -23.96
CA MET A 310 -22.33 3.56 -25.02
C MET A 310 -22.54 2.36 -25.96
N VAL A 311 -22.75 1.18 -25.40
CA VAL A 311 -23.00 -0.05 -26.16
C VAL A 311 -24.30 0.07 -26.98
N SER A 312 -25.37 0.64 -26.42
CA SER A 312 -26.65 0.81 -27.12
C SER A 312 -26.58 1.87 -28.23
N SER A 313 -25.72 2.88 -28.10
CA SER A 313 -25.50 3.90 -29.15
C SER A 313 -24.56 3.44 -30.27
N GLY A 314 -23.95 2.25 -30.13
CA GLY A 314 -23.05 1.69 -31.15
C GLY A 314 -21.67 2.34 -31.22
N ILE A 315 -21.26 3.01 -30.14
CA ILE A 315 -19.94 3.64 -29.94
C ILE A 315 -19.02 2.71 -29.16
#